data_2d56d365aa010b0c1efeea1d7c970c67
#
_entry.id   2d56d365aa010b0c1efeea1d7c970c67
#
_cell.length_a   1.000
_cell.length_b   1.000
_cell.length_c   1.000
_cell.angle_alpha   90.00
_cell.angle_beta   90.00
_cell.angle_gamma   90.00
#
_symmetry.space_group_name_H-M   'P 1'
#
loop_
_entity.id
_entity.type
_entity.pdbx_description
1 polymer ?
#
loop_
_entity_poly.entity_id
_entity_poly.type
_entity_poly.pdbx_seq_one_letter_code
_entity_poly.pdbx_strand_id
1 'polypeptide(L)'
;MGIEIANESGTAVAEASIAAAARFAMDRMGVSPLAELSMLLVGAPVMADLHQRWMDLPGPTDVMAFPMDETDDNGLLGGGRPDSPPGGPELLGDIVLCPEVAMEQAAAAGHSVLDELQLLTVHGVLHLLGYDHADPAQEQEMFALQDRILEDFRRADQAARRRIAQRDADTRLLGVVGLDGPEDSGRQR
;
A
#
# COMPACT_ATOMS: atom_id res chain seq x y z
N MET A 1 10.73 -7.22 -3.17
CA MET A 1 9.68 -6.92 -2.18
C MET A 1 8.46 -7.77 -2.45
N GLY A 2 8.15 -8.68 -1.54
CA GLY A 2 6.88 -9.39 -1.46
C GLY A 2 5.88 -8.54 -0.68
N ILE A 3 4.70 -8.29 -1.25
CA ILE A 3 3.58 -7.73 -0.49
C ILE A 3 2.43 -8.71 -0.65
N GLU A 4 2.04 -9.31 0.45
CA GLU A 4 0.85 -10.13 0.53
C GLU A 4 -0.28 -9.30 1.11
N ILE A 5 -1.45 -9.32 0.47
CA ILE A 5 -2.63 -8.62 0.94
C ILE A 5 -3.82 -9.57 0.94
N ALA A 6 -4.49 -9.67 2.08
CA ALA A 6 -5.71 -10.43 2.26
C ALA A 6 -6.84 -9.51 2.73
N ASN A 7 -8.03 -9.66 2.16
CA ASN A 7 -9.20 -8.87 2.53
C ASN A 7 -10.29 -9.75 3.13
N GLU A 8 -10.40 -9.69 4.44
CA GLU A 8 -11.40 -10.39 5.25
C GLU A 8 -12.46 -9.42 5.81
N SER A 9 -12.41 -8.14 5.44
CA SER A 9 -13.34 -7.12 5.95
C SER A 9 -14.77 -7.25 5.41
N GLY A 10 -14.95 -7.95 4.28
CA GLY A 10 -16.22 -7.96 3.56
C GLY A 10 -16.49 -6.68 2.74
N THR A 11 -15.64 -5.67 2.85
CA THR A 11 -15.74 -4.41 2.10
C THR A 11 -14.89 -4.47 0.84
N ALA A 12 -15.48 -4.16 -0.31
CA ALA A 12 -14.74 -4.12 -1.57
C ALA A 12 -13.81 -2.90 -1.62
N VAL A 13 -12.51 -3.12 -1.75
CA VAL A 13 -11.49 -2.07 -1.85
C VAL A 13 -10.53 -2.35 -3.01
N ALA A 14 -9.79 -1.34 -3.44
CA ALA A 14 -8.79 -1.47 -4.50
C ALA A 14 -7.45 -1.99 -3.94
N GLU A 15 -7.39 -3.27 -3.55
CA GLU A 15 -6.23 -3.92 -2.91
C GLU A 15 -4.92 -3.68 -3.68
N ALA A 16 -4.95 -3.78 -5.01
CA ALA A 16 -3.77 -3.52 -5.83
C ALA A 16 -3.23 -2.09 -5.68
N SER A 17 -4.10 -1.09 -5.47
CA SER A 17 -3.71 0.30 -5.26
C SER A 17 -3.16 0.53 -3.85
N ILE A 18 -3.66 -0.20 -2.85
CA ILE A 18 -3.16 -0.20 -1.47
C ILE A 18 -1.75 -0.82 -1.45
N ALA A 19 -1.59 -2.00 -2.06
CA ALA A 19 -0.29 -2.66 -2.19
C ALA A 19 0.74 -1.81 -2.97
N ALA A 20 0.29 -1.05 -3.98
CA ALA A 20 1.16 -0.14 -4.72
C ALA A 20 1.66 1.02 -3.84
N ALA A 21 0.81 1.57 -2.96
CA ALA A 21 1.21 2.61 -2.01
C ALA A 21 2.24 2.08 -0.99
N ALA A 22 2.01 0.87 -0.44
CA ALA A 22 2.96 0.21 0.45
C ALA A 22 4.32 0.01 -0.23
N ARG A 23 4.34 -0.55 -1.44
CA ARG A 23 5.56 -0.76 -2.22
C ARG A 23 6.31 0.53 -2.47
N PHE A 24 5.59 1.58 -2.86
CA PHE A 24 6.17 2.89 -3.10
C PHE A 24 6.80 3.49 -1.83
N ALA A 25 6.12 3.38 -0.69
CA ALA A 25 6.64 3.83 0.60
C ALA A 25 7.92 3.07 0.98
N MET A 26 7.92 1.73 0.89
CA MET A 26 9.08 0.90 1.15
C MET A 26 10.27 1.25 0.24
N ASP A 27 10.02 1.46 -1.07
CA ASP A 27 11.05 1.88 -2.04
C ASP A 27 11.64 3.25 -1.66
N ARG A 28 10.80 4.22 -1.31
CA ARG A 28 11.23 5.57 -0.91
C ARG A 28 12.03 5.58 0.37
N MET A 29 11.75 4.66 1.27
CA MET A 29 12.45 4.49 2.55
C MET A 29 13.72 3.63 2.42
N GLY A 30 14.05 3.13 1.23
CA GLY A 30 15.24 2.32 1.00
C GLY A 30 15.18 0.92 1.61
N VAL A 31 13.97 0.41 1.84
CA VAL A 31 13.76 -0.95 2.35
C VAL A 31 14.29 -1.96 1.34
N SER A 32 14.90 -3.04 1.84
CA SER A 32 15.46 -4.12 1.01
C SER A 32 14.48 -4.63 -0.05
N PRO A 33 14.89 -4.82 -1.30
CA PRO A 33 14.06 -5.46 -2.32
C PRO A 33 13.61 -6.89 -1.98
N LEU A 34 14.26 -7.51 -1.00
CA LEU A 34 13.93 -8.85 -0.50
C LEU A 34 12.95 -8.81 0.68
N ALA A 35 12.64 -7.62 1.22
CA ALA A 35 11.71 -7.50 2.33
C ALA A 35 10.30 -7.95 1.93
N GLU A 36 9.62 -8.56 2.88
CA GLU A 36 8.23 -9.00 2.77
C GLU A 36 7.35 -8.22 3.75
N LEU A 37 6.17 -7.84 3.30
CA LEU A 37 5.15 -7.15 4.08
C LEU A 37 3.84 -7.91 3.97
N SER A 38 3.22 -8.22 5.11
CA SER A 38 1.86 -8.76 5.17
C SER A 38 0.87 -7.65 5.47
N MET A 39 -0.25 -7.66 4.78
CA MET A 39 -1.34 -6.69 4.96
C MET A 39 -2.66 -7.43 5.07
N LEU A 40 -3.42 -7.15 6.11
CA LEU A 40 -4.72 -7.76 6.37
C LEU A 40 -5.79 -6.67 6.52
N LEU A 41 -6.88 -6.77 5.76
CA LEU A 41 -8.03 -5.91 5.92
C LEU A 41 -9.10 -6.67 6.70
N VAL A 42 -9.57 -6.09 7.80
CA VAL A 42 -10.55 -6.72 8.71
C VAL A 42 -11.76 -5.81 8.94
N GLY A 43 -12.89 -6.40 9.30
CA GLY A 43 -14.08 -5.65 9.74
C GLY A 43 -13.90 -5.05 11.12
N ALA A 44 -14.71 -4.05 11.46
CA ALA A 44 -14.64 -3.32 12.72
C ALA A 44 -14.71 -4.21 13.99
N PRO A 45 -15.49 -5.29 14.04
CA PRO A 45 -15.48 -6.17 15.22
C PRO A 45 -14.14 -6.85 15.45
N VAL A 46 -13.49 -7.36 14.40
CA VAL A 46 -12.17 -8.01 14.49
C VAL A 46 -11.10 -7.00 14.86
N MET A 47 -11.15 -5.79 14.27
CA MET A 47 -10.23 -4.71 14.62
C MET A 47 -10.38 -4.28 16.07
N ALA A 48 -11.61 -4.21 16.61
CA ALA A 48 -11.85 -3.89 18.01
C ALA A 48 -11.26 -4.94 18.97
N ASP A 49 -11.36 -6.22 18.61
CA ASP A 49 -10.75 -7.31 19.39
C ASP A 49 -9.21 -7.22 19.37
N LEU A 50 -8.62 -6.90 18.22
CA LEU A 50 -7.17 -6.69 18.10
C LEU A 50 -6.72 -5.48 18.91
N HIS A 51 -7.42 -4.35 18.78
CA HIS A 51 -7.10 -3.11 19.48
C HIS A 51 -7.17 -3.27 21.00
N GLN A 52 -8.22 -3.96 21.50
CA GLN A 52 -8.33 -4.29 22.93
C GLN A 52 -7.21 -5.22 23.40
N ARG A 53 -6.85 -6.22 22.59
CA ARG A 53 -5.83 -7.22 22.98
C ARG A 53 -4.42 -6.66 23.03
N TRP A 54 -4.04 -5.80 22.07
CA TRP A 54 -2.67 -5.35 21.90
C TRP A 54 -2.40 -3.95 22.46
N MET A 55 -3.41 -3.10 22.50
CA MET A 55 -3.29 -1.73 22.97
C MET A 55 -4.06 -1.45 24.27
N ASP A 56 -4.87 -2.41 24.74
CA ASP A 56 -5.78 -2.26 25.89
C ASP A 56 -6.76 -1.07 25.74
N LEU A 57 -7.16 -0.78 24.49
CA LEU A 57 -8.08 0.30 24.16
C LEU A 57 -9.39 -0.26 23.58
N PRO A 58 -10.56 0.26 23.99
CA PRO A 58 -11.84 -0.22 23.50
C PRO A 58 -12.20 0.36 22.13
N GLY A 59 -12.91 -0.44 21.33
CA GLY A 59 -13.39 -0.05 20.01
C GLY A 59 -12.38 -0.27 18.89
N PRO A 60 -12.84 -0.22 17.64
CA PRO A 60 -11.97 -0.41 16.50
C PRO A 60 -11.07 0.82 16.27
N THR A 61 -9.88 0.59 15.72
CA THR A 61 -9.01 1.62 15.14
C THR A 61 -8.95 1.47 13.62
N ASP A 62 -8.34 2.39 12.95
CA ASP A 62 -8.18 2.46 11.49
C ASP A 62 -7.05 1.56 10.98
N VAL A 63 -5.89 1.61 11.67
CA VAL A 63 -4.70 0.83 11.32
C VAL A 63 -3.95 0.36 12.57
N MET A 64 -3.36 -0.81 12.48
CA MET A 64 -2.37 -1.32 13.43
C MET A 64 -1.16 -1.85 12.66
N ALA A 65 0.04 -1.59 13.18
CA ALA A 65 1.31 -2.06 12.62
C ALA A 65 2.04 -2.92 13.66
N PHE A 66 2.52 -4.08 13.23
CA PHE A 66 3.22 -5.06 14.07
C PHE A 66 4.58 -5.33 13.44
N PRO A 67 5.66 -4.66 13.91
CA PRO A 67 7.01 -4.95 13.47
C PRO A 67 7.40 -6.39 13.81
N MET A 68 8.08 -7.09 12.88
CA MET A 68 8.56 -8.47 13.15
C MET A 68 9.84 -8.52 13.94
N ASP A 69 10.64 -7.48 13.86
CA ASP A 69 11.86 -7.36 14.65
C ASP A 69 11.59 -6.43 15.84
N GLU A 70 11.53 -6.99 17.04
CA GLU A 70 11.84 -6.19 18.23
C GLU A 70 13.28 -5.73 18.03
N THR A 71 13.49 -4.42 17.93
CA THR A 71 14.82 -3.84 17.97
C THR A 71 15.55 -4.39 19.20
N ASP A 72 16.73 -4.97 19.00
CA ASP A 72 17.60 -5.27 20.14
C ASP A 72 17.85 -3.95 20.91
N ASP A 73 18.22 -4.04 22.18
CA ASP A 73 18.51 -2.87 23.07
C ASP A 73 19.52 -1.87 22.49
N ASN A 74 20.09 -2.12 21.31
CA ASN A 74 21.07 -1.29 20.60
C ASN A 74 20.48 -0.53 19.38
N GLY A 75 19.17 -0.67 19.09
CA GLY A 75 18.52 0.05 17.98
C GLY A 75 18.98 -0.37 16.58
N LEU A 76 19.62 -1.52 16.45
CA LEU A 76 19.98 -2.09 15.16
C LEU A 76 18.84 -2.98 14.68
N LEU A 77 18.27 -2.66 13.51
CA LEU A 77 17.40 -3.56 12.76
C LEU A 77 18.25 -4.77 12.33
N GLY A 78 18.16 -5.84 13.08
CA GLY A 78 19.06 -6.96 12.83
C GLY A 78 18.67 -8.22 13.60
N GLY A 79 17.44 -8.59 13.53
CA GLY A 79 16.96 -9.81 14.12
C GLY A 79 16.09 -10.58 13.17
N GLY A 80 16.61 -11.05 12.04
CA GLY A 80 15.95 -12.16 11.34
C GLY A 80 15.71 -13.27 12.35
N ARG A 81 14.57 -13.96 12.29
CA ARG A 81 14.33 -15.15 13.12
C ARG A 81 15.61 -15.94 13.23
N PRO A 82 16.01 -16.46 14.41
CA PRO A 82 17.23 -17.26 14.59
C PRO A 82 17.37 -18.40 13.58
N ASP A 83 16.27 -18.82 12.97
CA ASP A 83 16.16 -19.89 11.99
C ASP A 83 16.08 -19.39 10.53
N SER A 84 16.17 -18.06 10.27
CA SER A 84 16.17 -17.54 8.91
C SER A 84 17.51 -17.80 8.24
N PRO A 85 17.54 -18.33 7.02
CA PRO A 85 18.80 -18.53 6.32
C PRO A 85 19.47 -17.17 6.06
N PRO A 86 20.80 -17.06 6.19
CA PRO A 86 21.52 -15.83 5.88
C PRO A 86 21.21 -15.36 4.45
N GLY A 87 20.64 -14.16 4.29
CA GLY A 87 20.24 -13.61 2.99
C GLY A 87 18.86 -14.05 2.50
N GLY A 88 18.02 -14.60 3.37
CA GLY A 88 16.59 -14.85 3.10
C GLY A 88 15.77 -13.57 3.07
N PRO A 89 14.48 -13.66 2.67
CA PRO A 89 13.56 -12.54 2.74
C PRO A 89 13.43 -12.09 4.21
N GLU A 90 13.53 -10.78 4.42
CA GLU A 90 13.37 -10.12 5.70
C GLU A 90 11.90 -9.73 5.85
N LEU A 91 11.18 -10.34 6.80
CA LEU A 91 9.80 -9.99 7.07
C LEU A 91 9.77 -8.66 7.83
N LEU A 92 9.26 -7.61 7.18
CA LEU A 92 9.17 -6.26 7.77
C LEU A 92 8.15 -6.22 8.90
N GLY A 93 7.03 -6.91 8.73
CA GLY A 93 5.94 -6.98 9.71
C GLY A 93 4.57 -7.09 9.07
N ASP A 94 3.55 -6.89 9.90
CA ASP A 94 2.15 -6.95 9.51
C ASP A 94 1.48 -5.59 9.66
N ILE A 95 0.64 -5.20 8.68
CA ILE A 95 -0.25 -4.04 8.76
C ILE A 95 -1.69 -4.56 8.72
N VAL A 96 -2.48 -4.18 9.72
CA VAL A 96 -3.92 -4.49 9.76
C VAL A 96 -4.70 -3.20 9.55
N LEU A 97 -5.60 -3.18 8.56
CA LEU A 97 -6.44 -2.04 8.19
C LEU A 97 -7.91 -2.32 8.45
N CYS A 98 -8.66 -1.32 8.89
CA CYS A 98 -10.11 -1.39 9.03
C CYS A 98 -10.79 -0.48 8.00
N PRO A 99 -11.28 -1.02 6.85
CA PRO A 99 -11.94 -0.20 5.84
C PRO A 99 -13.18 0.56 6.33
N GLU A 100 -13.92 0.03 7.30
CA GLU A 100 -15.11 0.68 7.86
C GLU A 100 -14.73 1.97 8.58
N VAL A 101 -13.69 1.95 9.43
CA VAL A 101 -13.19 3.14 10.12
C VAL A 101 -12.57 4.13 9.12
N ALA A 102 -11.81 3.62 8.15
CA ALA A 102 -11.25 4.45 7.08
C ALA A 102 -12.34 5.16 6.25
N MET A 103 -13.49 4.54 6.01
CA MET A 103 -14.63 5.17 5.34
C MET A 103 -15.20 6.34 6.14
N GLU A 104 -15.32 6.21 7.46
CA GLU A 104 -15.80 7.27 8.34
C GLU A 104 -14.83 8.46 8.36
N GLN A 105 -13.53 8.18 8.46
CA GLN A 105 -12.47 9.20 8.46
C GLN A 105 -12.39 9.92 7.10
N ALA A 106 -12.43 9.19 5.98
CA ALA A 106 -12.46 9.76 4.64
C ALA A 106 -13.65 10.71 4.43
N ALA A 107 -14.84 10.30 4.89
CA ALA A 107 -16.04 11.13 4.82
C ALA A 107 -15.91 12.42 5.65
N ALA A 108 -15.33 12.33 6.84
CA ALA A 108 -15.08 13.48 7.72
C ALA A 108 -14.02 14.43 7.13
N ALA A 109 -12.99 13.90 6.48
CA ALA A 109 -11.89 14.66 5.87
C ALA A 109 -12.21 15.17 4.45
N GLY A 110 -13.28 14.65 3.81
CA GLY A 110 -13.73 15.10 2.49
C GLY A 110 -12.90 14.57 1.31
N HIS A 111 -12.27 13.41 1.45
CA HIS A 111 -11.52 12.75 0.38
C HIS A 111 -12.02 11.32 0.14
N SER A 112 -11.42 10.59 -0.80
CA SER A 112 -11.87 9.24 -1.12
C SER A 112 -11.42 8.22 -0.08
N VAL A 113 -12.19 7.13 0.08
CA VAL A 113 -11.80 5.98 0.93
C VAL A 113 -10.47 5.38 0.48
N LEU A 114 -10.20 5.37 -0.82
CA LEU A 114 -8.93 4.89 -1.35
C LEU A 114 -7.76 5.78 -0.90
N ASP A 115 -7.94 7.11 -0.92
CA ASP A 115 -6.91 8.04 -0.44
C ASP A 115 -6.63 7.83 1.05
N GLU A 116 -7.67 7.56 1.85
CA GLU A 116 -7.52 7.25 3.28
C GLU A 116 -6.77 5.95 3.49
N LEU A 117 -7.18 4.87 2.82
CA LEU A 117 -6.50 3.57 2.94
C LEU A 117 -5.04 3.63 2.48
N GLN A 118 -4.72 4.44 1.48
CA GLN A 118 -3.33 4.68 1.06
C GLN A 118 -2.56 5.47 2.11
N LEU A 119 -3.17 6.47 2.74
CA LEU A 119 -2.59 7.23 3.85
C LEU A 119 -2.26 6.31 5.03
N LEU A 120 -3.25 5.53 5.49
CA LEU A 120 -3.09 4.58 6.59
C LEU A 120 -2.04 3.50 6.27
N THR A 121 -1.94 3.08 5.01
CA THR A 121 -0.91 2.14 4.56
C THR A 121 0.49 2.74 4.68
N VAL A 122 0.71 3.96 4.18
CA VAL A 122 2.00 4.65 4.31
C VAL A 122 2.34 4.89 5.77
N HIS A 123 1.37 5.30 6.58
CA HIS A 123 1.49 5.48 8.02
C HIS A 123 1.96 4.19 8.71
N GLY A 124 1.30 3.07 8.43
CA GLY A 124 1.68 1.75 8.96
C GLY A 124 3.09 1.32 8.54
N VAL A 125 3.49 1.56 7.28
CA VAL A 125 4.86 1.28 6.82
C VAL A 125 5.88 2.10 7.62
N LEU A 126 5.61 3.38 7.88
CA LEU A 126 6.50 4.22 8.69
C LEU A 126 6.63 3.70 10.13
N HIS A 127 5.54 3.25 10.73
CA HIS A 127 5.60 2.60 12.05
C HIS A 127 6.43 1.33 12.05
N LEU A 128 6.30 0.46 11.03
CA LEU A 128 7.14 -0.74 10.90
C LEU A 128 8.63 -0.38 10.78
N LEU A 129 8.96 0.81 10.29
CA LEU A 129 10.33 1.32 10.18
C LEU A 129 10.81 2.08 11.42
N GLY A 130 10.02 2.08 12.51
CA GLY A 130 10.38 2.69 13.78
C GLY A 130 10.07 4.18 13.90
N TYR A 131 9.36 4.79 12.94
CA TYR A 131 8.84 6.13 13.12
C TYR A 131 7.65 6.11 14.07
N ASP A 132 7.58 7.11 14.94
CA ASP A 132 6.50 7.22 15.92
C ASP A 132 6.03 8.69 15.99
N HIS A 133 4.90 8.90 16.67
CA HIS A 133 4.30 10.21 16.94
C HIS A 133 4.01 10.41 18.44
N ALA A 134 4.83 9.77 19.30
CA ALA A 134 4.68 9.83 20.75
C ALA A 134 5.01 11.22 21.32
N ASP A 135 5.88 11.98 20.65
CA ASP A 135 6.18 13.36 21.01
C ASP A 135 6.00 14.32 19.81
N PRO A 136 5.79 15.64 20.04
CA PRO A 136 5.49 16.59 18.96
C PRO A 136 6.56 16.72 17.88
N ALA A 137 7.84 16.42 18.17
CA ALA A 137 8.91 16.52 17.18
C ALA A 137 8.90 15.29 16.27
N GLN A 138 8.71 14.10 16.83
CA GLN A 138 8.55 12.84 16.10
C GLN A 138 7.29 12.87 15.24
N GLU A 139 6.18 13.36 15.80
CA GLU A 139 4.91 13.56 15.08
C GLU A 139 5.11 14.44 13.84
N GLN A 140 5.73 15.60 14.00
CA GLN A 140 6.00 16.51 12.89
C GLN A 140 6.89 15.87 11.81
N GLU A 141 7.92 15.14 12.21
CA GLU A 141 8.82 14.45 11.28
C GLU A 141 8.09 13.36 10.50
N MET A 142 7.37 12.48 11.19
CA MET A 142 6.65 11.38 10.61
C MET A 142 5.56 11.86 9.65
N PHE A 143 4.75 12.82 10.03
CA PHE A 143 3.67 13.34 9.18
C PHE A 143 4.21 14.10 7.97
N ALA A 144 5.27 14.89 8.13
CA ALA A 144 5.92 15.54 6.99
C ALA A 144 6.52 14.54 6.00
N LEU A 145 7.02 13.41 6.48
CA LEU A 145 7.53 12.32 5.64
C LEU A 145 6.40 11.58 4.93
N GLN A 146 5.33 11.24 5.66
CA GLN A 146 4.11 10.64 5.15
C GLN A 146 3.52 11.46 4.00
N ASP A 147 3.34 12.77 4.21
CA ASP A 147 2.77 13.67 3.21
C ASP A 147 3.62 13.71 1.93
N ARG A 148 4.93 13.79 2.07
CA ARG A 148 5.85 13.75 0.92
C ARG A 148 5.76 12.43 0.14
N ILE A 149 5.73 11.29 0.84
CA ILE A 149 5.62 9.98 0.20
C ILE A 149 4.29 9.89 -0.56
N LEU A 150 3.18 10.29 0.05
CA LEU A 150 1.86 10.26 -0.57
C LEU A 150 1.76 11.20 -1.78
N GLU A 151 2.30 12.39 -1.69
CA GLU A 151 2.31 13.33 -2.82
C GLU A 151 3.12 12.78 -4.01
N ASP A 152 4.30 12.24 -3.75
CA ASP A 152 5.15 11.63 -4.77
C ASP A 152 4.49 10.39 -5.38
N PHE A 153 3.84 9.55 -4.55
CA PHE A 153 3.08 8.39 -5.01
C PHE A 153 1.93 8.79 -5.94
N ARG A 154 1.11 9.77 -5.54
CA ARG A 154 -0.01 10.26 -6.35
C ARG A 154 0.46 10.81 -7.69
N ARG A 155 1.56 11.54 -7.72
CA ARG A 155 2.18 12.03 -8.96
C ARG A 155 2.64 10.89 -9.86
N ALA A 156 3.30 9.88 -9.30
CA ALA A 156 3.80 8.72 -10.04
C ALA A 156 2.65 7.86 -10.59
N ASP A 157 1.64 7.57 -9.78
CA ASP A 157 0.45 6.80 -10.20
C ASP A 157 -0.32 7.52 -11.32
N GLN A 158 -0.54 8.83 -11.18
CA GLN A 158 -1.19 9.62 -12.21
C GLN A 158 -0.40 9.62 -13.53
N ALA A 159 0.92 9.73 -13.46
CA ALA A 159 1.78 9.66 -14.65
C ALA A 159 1.73 8.27 -15.31
N ALA A 160 1.72 7.20 -14.50
CA ALA A 160 1.60 5.83 -15.01
C ALA A 160 0.25 5.60 -15.71
N ARG A 161 -0.85 6.03 -15.11
CA ARG A 161 -2.20 5.93 -15.70
C ARG A 161 -2.30 6.69 -17.03
N ARG A 162 -1.72 7.89 -17.12
CA ARG A 162 -1.69 8.67 -18.38
C ARG A 162 -0.91 7.94 -19.48
N ARG A 163 0.24 7.32 -19.15
CA ARG A 163 1.04 6.54 -20.11
C ARG A 163 0.29 5.31 -20.64
N ILE A 164 -0.43 4.61 -19.77
CA ILE A 164 -1.26 3.45 -20.15
C ILE A 164 -2.37 3.91 -21.08
N ALA A 165 -3.13 4.95 -20.72
CA ALA A 165 -4.21 5.48 -21.55
C ALA A 165 -3.72 5.93 -22.93
N GLN A 166 -2.54 6.56 -23.01
CA GLN A 166 -1.93 6.94 -24.28
C GLN A 166 -1.57 5.74 -25.14
N ARG A 167 -0.94 4.72 -24.57
CA ARG A 167 -0.60 3.47 -25.28
C ARG A 167 -1.84 2.76 -25.82
N ASP A 168 -2.91 2.71 -25.05
CA ASP A 168 -4.18 2.09 -25.46
C ASP A 168 -4.83 2.87 -26.61
N ALA A 169 -4.75 4.21 -26.59
CA ALA A 169 -5.22 5.07 -27.69
C ALA A 169 -4.41 4.84 -28.97
N ASP A 170 -3.08 4.80 -28.88
CA ASP A 170 -2.19 4.57 -30.01
C ASP A 170 -2.41 3.17 -30.62
N THR A 171 -2.62 2.14 -29.78
CA THR A 171 -2.90 0.77 -30.23
C THR A 171 -4.23 0.68 -30.98
N ARG A 172 -5.26 1.39 -30.51
CA ARG A 172 -6.55 1.44 -31.21
C ARG A 172 -6.46 2.14 -32.59
N LEU A 173 -5.69 3.22 -32.69
CA LEU A 173 -5.44 3.92 -33.94
C LEU A 173 -4.72 3.03 -34.97
N LEU A 174 -3.72 2.27 -34.55
CA LEU A 174 -2.99 1.34 -35.43
C LEU A 174 -3.83 0.15 -35.88
N GLY A 175 -4.75 -0.32 -35.04
CA GLY A 175 -5.67 -1.43 -35.36
C GLY A 175 -6.75 -1.05 -36.39
N VAL A 176 -7.11 0.23 -36.51
CA VAL A 176 -8.10 0.71 -37.47
C VAL A 176 -7.50 0.90 -38.88
N VAL A 177 -6.20 1.13 -38.99
CA VAL A 177 -5.51 1.35 -40.29
C VAL A 177 -5.26 0.02 -41.06
N GLY A 178 -5.47 -1.14 -40.44
CA GLY A 178 -5.17 -2.45 -41.04
C GLY A 178 -6.32 -3.17 -41.77
N LEU A 179 -7.49 -2.58 -41.92
CA LEU A 179 -8.68 -3.27 -42.48
C LEU A 179 -9.13 -2.82 -43.89
N ASP A 180 -8.43 -1.90 -44.51
CA ASP A 180 -8.65 -1.56 -45.92
C ASP A 180 -7.63 -2.25 -46.83
N GLY A 181 -7.81 -3.58 -47.01
CA GLY A 181 -7.18 -4.32 -48.10
C GLY A 181 -7.99 -4.09 -49.40
N PRO A 182 -7.30 -3.95 -50.58
CA PRO A 182 -8.01 -3.69 -51.82
C PRO A 182 -8.92 -4.84 -52.24
N GLU A 183 -10.18 -4.53 -52.45
CA GLU A 183 -11.11 -5.46 -53.11
C GLU A 183 -10.58 -5.82 -54.49
N ASP A 184 -10.15 -7.06 -54.68
CA ASP A 184 -9.76 -7.65 -55.95
C ASP A 184 -11.03 -7.78 -56.84
N SER A 185 -11.23 -6.83 -57.71
CA SER A 185 -12.23 -6.90 -58.74
C SER A 185 -11.80 -7.87 -59.86
N GLY A 186 -12.08 -9.18 -59.62
CA GLY A 186 -11.88 -10.22 -60.62
C GLY A 186 -12.79 -10.04 -61.83
N ARG A 187 -12.16 -9.66 -62.96
CA ARG A 187 -12.78 -9.71 -64.27
C ARG A 187 -13.05 -11.12 -64.73
N GLN A 188 -14.31 -11.39 -65.04
CA GLN A 188 -14.74 -12.51 -65.90
C GLN A 188 -14.24 -12.32 -67.35
N ARG A 189 -13.67 -13.35 -67.91
CA ARG A 189 -13.86 -13.84 -69.28
C ARG A 189 -13.65 -15.34 -69.35
#